data_1f07f043d682eb0c58062f45e3b5b9c6
#
_entry.id   1f07f043d682eb0c58062f45e3b5b9c6
#
_cell.length_a   1.000
_cell.length_b   1.000
_cell.length_c   1.000
_cell.angle_alpha   90.00
_cell.angle_beta   90.00
_cell.angle_gamma   90.00
#
_symmetry.space_group_name_H-M   'P 1'
#
loop_
_entity.id
_entity.type
_entity.pdbx_description
1 polymer ?
#
loop_
_entity_poly.entity_id
_entity_poly.type
_entity_poly.pdbx_seq_one_letter_code
_entity_poly.pdbx_strand_id
1 'polypeptide(L)'
;MSQYKMHVLVCAGTGCHSSESNLVYEMLRDEVDRKGLGREVQIIRTGCFGFCEKGPIVKILPDNTFYTQVKPSDAREIVDEHVIKGRSVHRLLYTDPETKEHVLDSKHMGFYKKQLRIALRNCGTIDPENIDESIARNAYQALGRVLTEYSPQETIEIIKRSGLRGRGGAGFPTGLKWKIASRNDADQKYVVCNADEGDPGAFMDRSILEGDPHSVLEAMAICGYCIGATKGLVYIRAEYPLAIKRLKTAIAQARDYGLLGENILGTGFSFDVSMKYGAGAFVCGEETALIHSMEGKRGEPSNKPPFPAQSGYLGKPTNVNNVETLANVPVIILKGADWFSAIGTEKSKGTKVFALAGKINNVGLIEVPMGITLREIIYEIGGGIKNGKKFKAVQTGGPSGGCLTEEHLDTPIDYESLTAAGSMMGSGGMIVLDEDDCMVSVAKFFLGFTVEESCGKCAPCRIGNKRLHETLTKITEGKGTQEDIEKLRNLGSVIKDTSLCGLGQTSPNPVLSTLDNFMDEYLEHVHDKKCRSGQCRSLLYYVISADDCIGCMACKRVCPTHAISGEKKEVHVINQEICIKCGACMEKCQFDAISLLKDYPRVAEAINN
;
A
#
# COMPACT_ATOMS: atom_id res chain seq x y z
N MET A 1 -15.77 -33.98 -3.99
CA MET A 1 -14.50 -34.32 -4.68
C MET A 1 -14.37 -33.42 -5.88
N SER A 2 -13.20 -32.84 -6.12
CA SER A 2 -12.98 -31.98 -7.30
C SER A 2 -13.24 -32.79 -8.57
N GLN A 3 -14.07 -32.27 -9.46
CA GLN A 3 -14.35 -32.88 -10.79
C GLN A 3 -13.10 -32.84 -11.69
N TYR A 4 -12.15 -31.93 -11.38
CA TYR A 4 -10.94 -31.67 -12.16
C TYR A 4 -9.71 -32.31 -11.52
N LYS A 5 -8.81 -32.82 -12.36
CA LYS A 5 -7.52 -33.39 -11.95
C LYS A 5 -6.48 -32.29 -11.68
N MET A 6 -6.62 -31.15 -12.37
CA MET A 6 -5.68 -30.04 -12.31
C MET A 6 -6.41 -28.70 -12.29
N HIS A 7 -5.87 -27.75 -11.54
CA HIS A 7 -6.32 -26.37 -11.53
C HIS A 7 -5.18 -25.43 -11.91
N VAL A 8 -5.43 -24.57 -12.88
CA VAL A 8 -4.50 -23.52 -13.31
C VAL A 8 -5.04 -22.17 -12.86
N LEU A 9 -4.43 -21.61 -11.81
CA LEU A 9 -4.82 -20.37 -11.19
C LEU A 9 -4.08 -19.21 -11.84
N VAL A 10 -4.79 -18.28 -12.46
CA VAL A 10 -4.22 -17.08 -13.10
C VAL A 10 -4.52 -15.87 -12.22
N CYS A 11 -3.49 -15.13 -11.83
CA CYS A 11 -3.66 -13.91 -11.06
C CYS A 11 -4.44 -12.87 -11.86
N ALA A 12 -5.58 -12.45 -11.34
CA ALA A 12 -6.43 -11.42 -11.93
C ALA A 12 -6.67 -10.23 -10.98
N GLY A 13 -5.69 -9.92 -10.11
CA GLY A 13 -5.65 -8.65 -9.37
C GLY A 13 -5.20 -7.50 -10.28
N THR A 14 -5.54 -6.27 -9.91
CA THR A 14 -5.35 -5.07 -10.74
C THR A 14 -3.94 -4.93 -11.33
N GLY A 15 -2.87 -5.22 -10.57
CA GLY A 15 -1.48 -5.13 -11.09
C GLY A 15 -1.20 -6.12 -12.22
N CYS A 16 -1.63 -7.38 -12.08
CA CYS A 16 -1.47 -8.39 -13.13
C CYS A 16 -2.40 -8.13 -14.32
N HIS A 17 -3.61 -7.59 -14.06
CA HIS A 17 -4.53 -7.18 -15.11
C HIS A 17 -3.91 -6.14 -16.05
N SER A 18 -3.22 -5.14 -15.48
CA SER A 18 -2.48 -4.13 -16.27
C SER A 18 -1.31 -4.72 -17.08
N SER A 19 -0.86 -5.93 -16.73
CA SER A 19 0.22 -6.67 -17.41
C SER A 19 -0.31 -7.83 -18.25
N GLU A 20 -1.50 -7.70 -18.84
CA GLU A 20 -2.14 -8.64 -19.78
C GLU A 20 -2.54 -10.02 -19.20
N SER A 21 -2.71 -10.16 -17.87
CA SER A 21 -3.10 -11.45 -17.27
C SER A 21 -4.45 -11.99 -17.78
N ASN A 22 -5.35 -11.13 -18.23
CA ASN A 22 -6.59 -11.57 -18.88
C ASN A 22 -6.34 -12.31 -20.20
N LEU A 23 -5.42 -11.80 -21.02
CA LEU A 23 -5.02 -12.49 -22.25
C LEU A 23 -4.32 -13.82 -21.95
N VAL A 24 -3.49 -13.87 -20.90
CA VAL A 24 -2.90 -15.13 -20.41
C VAL A 24 -3.98 -16.14 -20.05
N TYR A 25 -5.00 -15.71 -19.31
CA TYR A 25 -6.13 -16.57 -18.94
C TYR A 25 -6.88 -17.09 -20.18
N GLU A 26 -7.23 -16.20 -21.11
CA GLU A 26 -7.97 -16.58 -22.34
C GLU A 26 -7.16 -17.55 -23.19
N MET A 27 -5.88 -17.29 -23.40
CA MET A 27 -5.00 -18.17 -24.18
C MET A 27 -4.82 -19.55 -23.52
N LEU A 28 -4.69 -19.62 -22.19
CA LEU A 28 -4.61 -20.89 -21.47
C LEU A 28 -5.91 -21.68 -21.60
N ARG A 29 -7.06 -21.02 -21.47
CA ARG A 29 -8.38 -21.66 -21.64
C ARG A 29 -8.55 -22.20 -23.05
N ASP A 30 -8.29 -21.36 -24.06
CA ASP A 30 -8.44 -21.74 -25.47
C ASP A 30 -7.50 -22.90 -25.84
N GLU A 31 -6.27 -22.95 -25.31
CA GLU A 31 -5.35 -24.07 -25.51
C GLU A 31 -5.84 -25.37 -24.82
N VAL A 32 -6.36 -25.28 -23.60
CA VAL A 32 -6.94 -26.43 -22.87
C VAL A 32 -8.16 -26.96 -23.63
N ASP A 33 -9.05 -26.09 -24.12
CA ASP A 33 -10.22 -26.46 -24.91
C ASP A 33 -9.82 -27.07 -26.25
N ARG A 34 -8.84 -26.50 -26.95
CA ARG A 34 -8.30 -27.02 -28.23
C ARG A 34 -7.72 -28.43 -28.08
N LYS A 35 -7.13 -28.74 -26.93
CA LYS A 35 -6.58 -30.06 -26.61
C LYS A 35 -7.62 -31.06 -26.07
N GLY A 36 -8.88 -30.62 -25.90
CA GLY A 36 -9.96 -31.45 -25.35
C GLY A 36 -9.86 -31.75 -23.87
N LEU A 37 -9.08 -30.95 -23.12
CA LEU A 37 -8.78 -31.18 -21.69
C LEU A 37 -9.77 -30.48 -20.73
N GLY A 38 -10.77 -29.74 -21.22
CA GLY A 38 -11.67 -28.92 -20.41
C GLY A 38 -12.48 -29.69 -19.35
N ARG A 39 -12.53 -31.03 -19.41
CA ARG A 39 -13.15 -31.87 -18.35
C ARG A 39 -12.16 -32.28 -17.25
N GLU A 40 -10.86 -32.13 -17.48
CA GLU A 40 -9.81 -32.56 -16.54
C GLU A 40 -9.05 -31.38 -15.94
N VAL A 41 -9.03 -30.24 -16.62
CA VAL A 41 -8.25 -29.05 -16.26
C VAL A 41 -9.18 -27.85 -16.17
N GLN A 42 -9.21 -27.22 -15.00
CA GLN A 42 -9.94 -25.98 -14.78
C GLN A 42 -8.98 -24.79 -14.79
N ILE A 43 -9.28 -23.79 -15.61
CA ILE A 43 -8.56 -22.51 -15.60
C ILE A 43 -9.37 -21.51 -14.76
N ILE A 44 -8.76 -20.93 -13.72
CA ILE A 44 -9.43 -20.08 -12.72
C ILE A 44 -8.80 -18.68 -12.72
N ARG A 45 -9.65 -17.66 -12.80
CA ARG A 45 -9.24 -16.27 -12.49
C ARG A 45 -9.29 -16.08 -10.99
N THR A 46 -8.15 -15.94 -10.35
CA THR A 46 -8.11 -15.76 -8.89
C THR A 46 -7.78 -14.33 -8.49
N GLY A 47 -7.90 -14.01 -7.20
CA GLY A 47 -7.42 -12.77 -6.62
C GLY A 47 -5.89 -12.64 -6.66
N CYS A 48 -5.38 -11.56 -6.05
CA CYS A 48 -3.95 -11.26 -6.06
C CYS A 48 -3.13 -12.27 -5.24
N PHE A 49 -2.07 -12.82 -5.82
CA PHE A 49 -1.10 -13.64 -5.09
C PHE A 49 -0.23 -12.85 -4.12
N GLY A 50 -0.22 -11.51 -4.25
CA GLY A 50 0.61 -10.62 -3.44
C GLY A 50 1.98 -10.31 -4.05
N PHE A 51 2.44 -11.01 -5.07
CA PHE A 51 3.78 -10.84 -5.66
C PHE A 51 3.74 -10.02 -6.96
N CYS A 52 3.36 -8.74 -6.83
CA CYS A 52 2.91 -7.90 -7.94
C CYS A 52 4.00 -7.59 -8.97
N GLU A 53 5.27 -7.39 -8.56
CA GLU A 53 6.37 -7.11 -9.50
C GLU A 53 6.70 -8.30 -10.41
N LYS A 54 6.34 -9.51 -10.00
CA LYS A 54 6.60 -10.75 -10.74
C LYS A 54 5.39 -11.21 -11.56
N GLY A 55 4.35 -10.38 -11.65
CA GLY A 55 3.18 -10.69 -12.48
C GLY A 55 3.41 -10.57 -13.98
N PRO A 56 2.55 -11.14 -14.80
CA PRO A 56 1.47 -12.07 -14.49
C PRO A 56 1.93 -13.39 -13.88
N ILE A 57 1.14 -13.88 -12.90
CA ILE A 57 1.44 -15.12 -12.18
C ILE A 57 0.46 -16.21 -12.59
N VAL A 58 0.99 -17.42 -12.83
CA VAL A 58 0.20 -18.62 -13.04
C VAL A 58 0.67 -19.69 -12.04
N LYS A 59 -0.27 -20.24 -11.27
CA LYS A 59 -0.01 -21.32 -10.33
C LYS A 59 -0.75 -22.59 -10.75
N ILE A 60 -0.07 -23.73 -10.78
CA ILE A 60 -0.66 -25.00 -11.16
C ILE A 60 -0.75 -25.92 -9.94
N LEU A 61 -1.93 -26.50 -9.73
CA LEU A 61 -2.22 -27.47 -8.69
C LEU A 61 -2.49 -28.84 -9.35
N PRO A 62 -2.10 -29.97 -8.70
CA PRO A 62 -1.75 -30.12 -7.28
C PRO A 62 -0.27 -29.89 -6.91
N ASP A 63 0.66 -29.83 -7.85
CA ASP A 63 2.12 -29.77 -7.62
C ASP A 63 2.62 -28.40 -7.10
N ASN A 64 1.75 -27.39 -7.01
CA ASN A 64 2.04 -26.02 -6.54
C ASN A 64 3.06 -25.26 -7.39
N THR A 65 3.30 -25.66 -8.63
CA THR A 65 4.24 -24.96 -9.52
C THR A 65 3.83 -23.51 -9.71
N PHE A 66 4.79 -22.61 -9.52
CA PHE A 66 4.56 -21.16 -9.49
C PHE A 66 5.36 -20.46 -10.60
N TYR A 67 4.66 -20.03 -11.63
CA TYR A 67 5.21 -19.30 -12.77
C TYR A 67 5.07 -17.80 -12.61
N THR A 68 6.10 -17.06 -12.98
CA THR A 68 6.20 -15.61 -12.90
C THR A 68 6.39 -14.99 -14.28
N GLN A 69 5.98 -13.73 -14.45
CA GLN A 69 6.14 -12.96 -15.69
C GLN A 69 5.63 -13.67 -16.95
N VAL A 70 4.54 -14.43 -16.79
CA VAL A 70 3.93 -15.22 -17.85
C VAL A 70 3.33 -14.30 -18.92
N LYS A 71 3.66 -14.55 -20.17
CA LYS A 71 3.11 -13.83 -21.33
C LYS A 71 2.02 -14.65 -22.01
N PRO A 72 1.10 -14.04 -22.76
CA PRO A 72 0.08 -14.76 -23.53
C PRO A 72 0.68 -15.83 -24.46
N SER A 73 1.86 -15.57 -25.07
CA SER A 73 2.60 -16.51 -25.92
C SER A 73 3.06 -17.79 -25.21
N ASP A 74 3.18 -17.75 -23.87
CA ASP A 74 3.67 -18.90 -23.08
C ASP A 74 2.58 -19.93 -22.82
N ALA A 75 1.30 -19.57 -23.03
CA ALA A 75 0.15 -20.42 -22.72
C ALA A 75 0.25 -21.80 -23.39
N ARG A 76 0.63 -21.85 -24.68
CA ARG A 76 0.79 -23.10 -25.41
C ARG A 76 1.88 -23.97 -24.80
N GLU A 77 3.03 -23.41 -24.47
CA GLU A 77 4.14 -24.15 -23.87
C GLU A 77 3.75 -24.69 -22.48
N ILE A 78 3.07 -23.90 -21.67
CA ILE A 78 2.57 -24.33 -20.35
C ILE A 78 1.62 -25.52 -20.51
N VAL A 79 0.67 -25.46 -21.46
CA VAL A 79 -0.28 -26.57 -21.69
C VAL A 79 0.44 -27.80 -22.24
N ASP A 80 1.30 -27.66 -23.27
CA ASP A 80 1.98 -28.79 -23.91
C ASP A 80 3.00 -29.46 -22.97
N GLU A 81 3.80 -28.70 -22.23
CA GLU A 81 4.85 -29.25 -21.37
C GLU A 81 4.35 -29.59 -19.96
N HIS A 82 3.65 -28.67 -19.30
CA HIS A 82 3.27 -28.89 -17.91
C HIS A 82 1.95 -29.68 -17.80
N VAL A 83 0.87 -29.21 -18.44
CA VAL A 83 -0.44 -29.83 -18.28
C VAL A 83 -0.47 -31.24 -18.89
N ILE A 84 0.10 -31.45 -20.09
CA ILE A 84 0.04 -32.73 -20.80
C ILE A 84 1.16 -33.66 -20.38
N LYS A 85 2.42 -33.15 -20.31
CA LYS A 85 3.60 -34.00 -20.10
C LYS A 85 4.11 -34.02 -18.66
N GLY A 86 3.53 -33.23 -17.75
CA GLY A 86 3.96 -33.13 -16.35
C GLY A 86 5.35 -32.53 -16.16
N ARG A 87 5.86 -31.76 -17.10
CA ARG A 87 7.18 -31.14 -17.05
C ARG A 87 7.09 -29.64 -16.87
N SER A 88 7.63 -29.12 -15.79
CA SER A 88 7.63 -27.68 -15.52
C SER A 88 8.43 -26.88 -16.57
N VAL A 89 7.95 -25.69 -16.91
CA VAL A 89 8.63 -24.74 -17.83
C VAL A 89 9.64 -23.92 -17.04
N HIS A 90 10.89 -24.38 -16.99
CA HIS A 90 11.93 -23.84 -16.10
C HIS A 90 12.17 -22.33 -16.25
N ARG A 91 12.13 -21.77 -17.47
CA ARG A 91 12.35 -20.35 -17.70
C ARG A 91 11.30 -19.42 -17.08
N LEU A 92 10.12 -19.95 -16.73
CA LEU A 92 9.02 -19.21 -16.10
C LEU A 92 9.02 -19.33 -14.58
N LEU A 93 9.86 -20.21 -14.00
CA LEU A 93 9.96 -20.35 -12.56
C LEU A 93 10.53 -19.08 -11.92
N TYR A 94 10.12 -18.82 -10.70
CA TYR A 94 10.72 -17.77 -9.90
C TYR A 94 12.20 -18.06 -9.65
N THR A 95 13.05 -17.06 -9.87
CA THR A 95 14.47 -17.13 -9.53
C THR A 95 14.70 -16.35 -8.23
N ASP A 96 15.21 -17.02 -7.22
CA ASP A 96 15.54 -16.41 -5.94
C ASP A 96 16.65 -15.35 -6.14
N PRO A 97 16.48 -14.11 -5.64
CA PRO A 97 17.46 -13.04 -5.89
C PRO A 97 18.79 -13.26 -5.18
N GLU A 98 18.82 -14.03 -4.09
CA GLU A 98 20.01 -14.30 -3.31
C GLU A 98 20.75 -15.56 -3.82
N THR A 99 20.06 -16.70 -3.87
CA THR A 99 20.67 -17.98 -4.26
C THR A 99 20.81 -18.16 -5.78
N LYS A 100 20.08 -17.38 -6.58
CA LYS A 100 19.96 -17.51 -8.04
C LYS A 100 19.36 -18.84 -8.50
N GLU A 101 18.79 -19.62 -7.63
CA GLU A 101 18.13 -20.89 -7.93
C GLU A 101 16.68 -20.69 -8.37
N HIS A 102 16.21 -21.60 -9.23
CA HIS A 102 14.80 -21.67 -9.61
C HIS A 102 13.99 -22.39 -8.54
N VAL A 103 12.91 -21.74 -8.07
CA VAL A 103 12.02 -22.29 -7.04
C VAL A 103 10.71 -22.75 -7.70
N LEU A 104 10.39 -24.03 -7.58
CA LEU A 104 9.21 -24.64 -8.17
C LEU A 104 7.94 -24.31 -7.36
N ASP A 105 7.96 -24.62 -6.05
CA ASP A 105 6.81 -24.45 -5.14
C ASP A 105 6.91 -23.13 -4.37
N SER A 106 5.85 -22.34 -4.44
CA SER A 106 5.75 -21.07 -3.73
C SER A 106 5.99 -21.17 -2.22
N LYS A 107 5.76 -22.33 -1.60
CA LYS A 107 6.02 -22.55 -0.16
C LYS A 107 7.51 -22.46 0.19
N HIS A 108 8.38 -22.72 -0.76
CA HIS A 108 9.83 -22.66 -0.55
C HIS A 108 10.44 -21.30 -0.92
N MET A 109 9.64 -20.40 -1.51
CA MET A 109 10.09 -19.03 -1.80
C MET A 109 10.23 -18.22 -0.52
N GLY A 110 11.35 -17.52 -0.34
CA GLY A 110 11.59 -16.61 0.79
C GLY A 110 10.42 -15.64 1.00
N PHE A 111 9.85 -15.12 -0.08
CA PHE A 111 8.70 -14.22 -0.06
C PHE A 111 7.48 -14.78 0.70
N TYR A 112 7.18 -16.09 0.61
CA TYR A 112 6.01 -16.68 1.26
C TYR A 112 6.30 -17.40 2.58
N LYS A 113 7.53 -17.83 2.80
CA LYS A 113 7.92 -18.74 3.90
C LYS A 113 7.57 -18.23 5.29
N LYS A 114 7.70 -16.92 5.54
CA LYS A 114 7.40 -16.29 6.84
C LYS A 114 6.04 -15.60 6.90
N GLN A 115 5.24 -15.67 5.85
CA GLN A 115 3.90 -15.10 5.83
C GLN A 115 2.91 -16.03 6.54
N LEU A 116 1.99 -15.43 7.28
CA LEU A 116 0.81 -16.09 7.85
C LEU A 116 -0.43 -15.37 7.32
N ARG A 117 -1.06 -15.94 6.28
CA ARG A 117 -2.17 -15.30 5.58
C ARG A 117 -3.50 -15.63 6.24
N ILE A 118 -4.08 -14.67 6.94
CA ILE A 118 -5.41 -14.72 7.59
C ILE A 118 -6.41 -13.86 6.81
N ALA A 119 -6.14 -12.57 6.65
CA ALA A 119 -6.95 -11.67 5.85
C ALA A 119 -6.84 -11.99 4.34
N LEU A 120 -5.66 -12.40 3.89
CA LEU A 120 -5.38 -12.77 2.50
C LEU A 120 -5.54 -14.27 2.21
N ARG A 121 -6.15 -15.07 3.11
CA ARG A 121 -6.20 -16.54 3.03
C ARG A 121 -6.73 -17.11 1.71
N ASN A 122 -7.72 -16.46 1.14
CA ASN A 122 -8.37 -16.90 -0.10
C ASN A 122 -7.82 -16.20 -1.37
N CYS A 123 -7.06 -15.11 -1.20
CA CYS A 123 -6.43 -14.40 -2.32
C CYS A 123 -5.41 -15.32 -3.03
N GLY A 124 -5.58 -15.51 -4.33
CA GLY A 124 -4.76 -16.44 -5.12
C GLY A 124 -5.17 -17.91 -5.02
N THR A 125 -6.35 -18.23 -4.45
CA THR A 125 -6.80 -19.62 -4.28
C THR A 125 -8.21 -19.92 -4.78
N ILE A 126 -9.10 -18.92 -4.85
CA ILE A 126 -10.49 -19.05 -5.31
C ILE A 126 -10.77 -18.13 -6.49
N ASP A 127 -11.84 -18.41 -7.21
CA ASP A 127 -12.50 -17.44 -8.08
C ASP A 127 -13.38 -16.52 -7.22
N PRO A 128 -13.03 -15.23 -7.06
CA PRO A 128 -13.80 -14.30 -6.23
C PRO A 128 -15.16 -13.91 -6.85
N GLU A 129 -15.42 -14.30 -8.10
CA GLU A 129 -16.70 -14.10 -8.79
C GLU A 129 -17.61 -15.37 -8.66
N ASN A 130 -17.19 -16.39 -7.89
CA ASN A 130 -17.94 -17.64 -7.65
C ASN A 130 -18.14 -17.87 -6.14
N ILE A 131 -19.37 -17.70 -5.66
CA ILE A 131 -19.71 -17.89 -4.25
C ILE A 131 -19.53 -19.33 -3.78
N ASP A 132 -19.72 -20.33 -4.63
CA ASP A 132 -19.58 -21.74 -4.25
C ASP A 132 -18.14 -22.08 -3.86
N GLU A 133 -17.15 -21.50 -4.53
CA GLU A 133 -15.74 -21.64 -4.14
C GLU A 133 -15.45 -20.95 -2.81
N SER A 134 -16.09 -19.81 -2.55
CA SER A 134 -15.99 -19.13 -1.25
C SER A 134 -16.62 -19.95 -0.13
N ILE A 135 -17.80 -20.54 -0.36
CA ILE A 135 -18.49 -21.42 0.60
C ILE A 135 -17.66 -22.69 0.86
N ALA A 136 -17.07 -23.28 -0.19
CA ALA A 136 -16.16 -24.43 -0.05
C ALA A 136 -14.92 -24.11 0.81
N ARG A 137 -14.60 -22.82 0.99
CA ARG A 137 -13.55 -22.29 1.88
C ARG A 137 -14.10 -21.69 3.17
N ASN A 138 -15.28 -22.15 3.60
CA ASN A 138 -15.97 -21.79 4.84
C ASN A 138 -16.51 -20.34 4.89
N ALA A 139 -16.72 -19.66 3.77
CA ALA A 139 -17.44 -18.39 3.78
C ALA A 139 -18.87 -18.59 4.33
N TYR A 140 -19.34 -17.63 5.09
CA TYR A 140 -20.63 -17.59 5.79
C TYR A 140 -20.84 -18.68 6.88
N GLN A 141 -19.87 -19.57 7.11
CA GLN A 141 -19.93 -20.52 8.22
C GLN A 141 -19.84 -19.80 9.57
N ALA A 142 -19.02 -18.74 9.66
CA ALA A 142 -18.93 -17.94 10.89
C ALA A 142 -20.25 -17.19 11.16
N LEU A 143 -20.89 -16.65 10.12
CA LEU A 143 -22.21 -16.03 10.25
C LEU A 143 -23.26 -17.05 10.73
N GLY A 144 -23.29 -18.25 10.13
CA GLY A 144 -24.18 -19.33 10.56
C GLY A 144 -24.01 -19.67 12.04
N ARG A 145 -22.76 -19.85 12.50
CA ARG A 145 -22.47 -20.09 13.93
C ARG A 145 -22.92 -18.95 14.82
N VAL A 146 -22.65 -17.72 14.42
CA VAL A 146 -23.05 -16.53 15.20
C VAL A 146 -24.57 -16.46 15.37
N LEU A 147 -25.32 -16.72 14.30
CA LEU A 147 -26.77 -16.61 14.34
C LEU A 147 -27.46 -17.77 15.08
N THR A 148 -26.78 -18.92 15.24
CA THR A 148 -27.38 -20.14 15.84
C THR A 148 -26.80 -20.52 17.21
N GLU A 149 -25.54 -20.16 17.48
CA GLU A 149 -24.81 -20.60 18.67
C GLU A 149 -24.51 -19.49 19.67
N TYR A 150 -24.47 -18.21 19.22
CA TYR A 150 -24.03 -17.09 20.06
C TYR A 150 -25.05 -15.95 20.10
N SER A 151 -25.17 -15.33 21.26
CA SER A 151 -25.83 -14.03 21.38
C SER A 151 -24.93 -12.89 20.82
N PRO A 152 -25.53 -11.71 20.52
CA PRO A 152 -24.75 -10.53 20.12
C PRO A 152 -23.65 -10.18 21.12
N GLN A 153 -23.92 -10.27 22.41
CA GLN A 153 -22.98 -9.94 23.49
C GLN A 153 -21.81 -10.93 23.56
N GLU A 154 -22.09 -12.23 23.45
CA GLU A 154 -21.05 -13.28 23.40
C GLU A 154 -20.15 -13.10 22.21
N THR A 155 -20.71 -12.79 21.04
CA THR A 155 -19.95 -12.53 19.81
C THR A 155 -19.03 -11.32 20.00
N ILE A 156 -19.53 -10.21 20.59
CA ILE A 156 -18.71 -9.03 20.91
C ILE A 156 -17.55 -9.40 21.86
N GLU A 157 -17.81 -10.21 22.88
CA GLU A 157 -16.76 -10.62 23.83
C GLU A 157 -15.74 -11.57 23.18
N ILE A 158 -16.11 -12.42 22.20
CA ILE A 158 -15.17 -13.20 21.39
C ILE A 158 -14.23 -12.26 20.63
N ILE A 159 -14.77 -11.26 19.91
CA ILE A 159 -13.95 -10.29 19.17
C ILE A 159 -13.07 -9.47 20.12
N LYS A 160 -13.58 -9.10 21.29
CA LYS A 160 -12.80 -8.36 22.29
C LYS A 160 -11.65 -9.21 22.86
N ARG A 161 -11.92 -10.47 23.24
CA ARG A 161 -10.90 -11.41 23.74
C ARG A 161 -9.83 -11.73 22.71
N SER A 162 -10.17 -11.75 21.42
CA SER A 162 -9.19 -11.96 20.35
C SER A 162 -8.10 -10.87 20.31
N GLY A 163 -8.38 -9.70 20.90
CA GLY A 163 -7.47 -8.56 20.85
C GLY A 163 -7.37 -7.90 19.46
N LEU A 164 -8.31 -8.19 18.55
CA LEU A 164 -8.32 -7.56 17.22
C LEU A 164 -8.43 -6.04 17.34
N ARG A 165 -7.45 -5.34 16.77
CA ARG A 165 -7.41 -3.89 16.64
C ARG A 165 -7.66 -3.48 15.19
N GLY A 166 -8.20 -2.29 14.98
CA GLY A 166 -8.44 -1.74 13.65
C GLY A 166 -7.18 -1.70 12.78
N ARG A 167 -7.27 -2.18 11.54
CA ARG A 167 -6.15 -2.29 10.58
C ARG A 167 -5.99 -1.07 9.65
N GLY A 168 -6.91 -0.10 9.76
CA GLY A 168 -6.88 1.13 8.96
C GLY A 168 -5.95 2.23 9.50
N GLY A 169 -5.05 1.93 10.44
CA GLY A 169 -4.00 2.84 10.92
C GLY A 169 -4.05 3.21 12.40
N ALA A 170 -5.21 3.57 12.94
CA ALA A 170 -5.36 4.04 14.33
C ALA A 170 -5.27 2.92 15.39
N GLY A 171 -5.45 1.66 15.02
CA GLY A 171 -5.33 0.53 15.95
C GLY A 171 -6.35 0.49 17.10
N PHE A 172 -7.52 1.09 16.96
CA PHE A 172 -8.55 1.07 18.02
C PHE A 172 -9.11 -0.36 18.22
N PRO A 173 -9.34 -0.83 19.47
CA PRO A 173 -9.85 -2.17 19.72
C PRO A 173 -11.24 -2.39 19.11
N THR A 174 -11.34 -3.36 18.18
CA THR A 174 -12.55 -3.62 17.37
C THR A 174 -13.74 -4.03 18.23
N GLY A 175 -13.56 -4.99 19.14
CA GLY A 175 -14.63 -5.45 20.02
C GLY A 175 -15.16 -4.35 20.97
N LEU A 176 -14.30 -3.42 21.40
CA LEU A 176 -14.72 -2.27 22.19
C LEU A 176 -15.57 -1.29 21.35
N LYS A 177 -15.17 -1.04 20.12
CA LYS A 177 -15.94 -0.21 19.17
C LYS A 177 -17.35 -0.77 18.94
N TRP A 178 -17.46 -2.08 18.74
CA TRP A 178 -18.75 -2.77 18.59
C TRP A 178 -19.59 -2.69 19.88
N LYS A 179 -18.96 -2.90 21.04
CA LYS A 179 -19.63 -2.78 22.35
C LYS A 179 -20.20 -1.38 22.61
N ILE A 180 -19.48 -0.32 22.21
CA ILE A 180 -19.96 1.06 22.32
C ILE A 180 -21.16 1.25 21.39
N ALA A 181 -21.09 0.82 20.14
CA ALA A 181 -22.18 0.97 19.18
C ALA A 181 -23.43 0.16 19.56
N SER A 182 -23.28 -1.05 20.15
CA SER A 182 -24.40 -1.89 20.56
C SER A 182 -25.27 -1.27 21.66
N ARG A 183 -24.67 -0.43 22.54
CA ARG A 183 -25.33 0.16 23.70
C ARG A 183 -26.22 1.38 23.38
N ASN A 184 -26.11 1.95 22.20
CA ASN A 184 -26.92 3.09 21.82
C ASN A 184 -28.27 2.60 21.28
N ASP A 185 -29.37 3.05 21.87
CA ASP A 185 -30.71 2.74 21.38
C ASP A 185 -31.05 3.65 20.19
N ALA A 186 -31.51 3.05 19.11
CA ALA A 186 -31.96 3.75 17.91
C ALA A 186 -32.85 2.84 17.06
N ASP A 187 -33.76 3.45 16.32
CA ASP A 187 -34.62 2.79 15.35
C ASP A 187 -33.82 2.15 14.18
N GLN A 188 -32.70 2.75 13.84
CA GLN A 188 -31.77 2.24 12.81
C GLN A 188 -30.33 2.46 13.27
N LYS A 189 -29.49 1.46 13.04
CA LYS A 189 -28.03 1.53 13.16
C LYS A 189 -27.37 1.12 11.84
N TYR A 190 -26.14 1.55 11.63
CA TYR A 190 -25.40 1.27 10.40
C TYR A 190 -24.06 0.61 10.66
N VAL A 191 -23.71 -0.35 9.80
CA VAL A 191 -22.34 -0.88 9.66
C VAL A 191 -21.73 -0.25 8.41
N VAL A 192 -20.56 0.36 8.55
CA VAL A 192 -19.83 0.93 7.42
C VAL A 192 -18.48 0.24 7.26
N CYS A 193 -18.27 -0.33 6.09
CA CYS A 193 -16.97 -0.79 5.64
C CYS A 193 -16.24 0.39 4.99
N ASN A 194 -15.16 0.83 5.61
CA ASN A 194 -14.27 1.84 5.07
C ASN A 194 -13.27 1.17 4.10
N ALA A 195 -13.51 1.35 2.81
CA ALA A 195 -12.66 0.92 1.71
C ALA A 195 -12.06 2.12 0.96
N ASP A 196 -11.86 3.24 1.67
CA ASP A 196 -11.16 4.43 1.17
C ASP A 196 -9.66 4.33 1.49
N GLU A 197 -8.94 3.54 0.72
CA GLU A 197 -7.51 3.31 0.84
C GLU A 197 -6.77 4.32 -0.06
N GLY A 198 -6.33 5.42 0.52
CA GLY A 198 -5.75 6.55 -0.21
C GLY A 198 -4.23 6.71 -0.07
N ASP A 199 -3.55 5.94 0.79
CA ASP A 199 -2.10 6.00 0.99
C ASP A 199 -1.33 5.70 -0.31
N PRO A 200 -0.31 6.51 -0.67
CA PRO A 200 0.54 6.21 -1.82
C PRO A 200 1.20 4.84 -1.71
N GLY A 201 0.96 3.98 -2.70
CA GLY A 201 1.49 2.62 -2.73
C GLY A 201 0.72 1.58 -1.91
N ALA A 202 -0.31 1.95 -1.15
CA ALA A 202 -1.18 1.03 -0.44
C ALA A 202 -2.22 0.38 -1.35
N PHE A 203 -2.41 -0.94 -1.25
CA PHE A 203 -3.40 -1.70 -2.00
C PHE A 203 -3.88 -2.98 -1.28
N MET A 204 -3.79 -2.98 0.06
CA MET A 204 -4.18 -4.11 0.91
C MET A 204 -5.67 -4.36 0.86
N ASP A 205 -6.46 -3.33 1.14
CA ASP A 205 -7.92 -3.38 1.18
C ASP A 205 -8.50 -3.69 -0.20
N ARG A 206 -7.97 -3.04 -1.25
CA ARG A 206 -8.30 -3.35 -2.63
C ARG A 206 -8.08 -4.82 -2.95
N SER A 207 -6.94 -5.38 -2.59
CA SER A 207 -6.60 -6.78 -2.88
C SER A 207 -7.52 -7.77 -2.16
N ILE A 208 -7.95 -7.47 -0.93
CA ILE A 208 -8.94 -8.28 -0.19
C ILE A 208 -10.29 -8.23 -0.92
N LEU A 209 -10.78 -7.05 -1.29
CA LEU A 209 -12.04 -6.90 -2.01
C LEU A 209 -12.01 -7.53 -3.41
N GLU A 210 -10.85 -7.51 -4.07
CA GLU A 210 -10.64 -8.19 -5.35
C GLU A 210 -10.51 -9.72 -5.20
N GLY A 211 -10.04 -10.23 -4.07
CA GLY A 211 -9.70 -11.64 -3.90
C GLY A 211 -10.65 -12.46 -3.04
N ASP A 212 -11.33 -11.81 -2.08
CA ASP A 212 -12.24 -12.46 -1.13
C ASP A 212 -13.32 -11.48 -0.62
N PRO A 213 -14.19 -10.95 -1.49
CA PRO A 213 -15.22 -9.99 -1.10
C PRO A 213 -16.23 -10.59 -0.12
N HIS A 214 -16.50 -11.92 -0.19
CA HIS A 214 -17.46 -12.60 0.68
C HIS A 214 -17.05 -12.59 2.15
N SER A 215 -15.75 -12.63 2.46
CA SER A 215 -15.29 -12.55 3.86
C SER A 215 -15.61 -11.21 4.50
N VAL A 216 -15.58 -10.12 3.71
CA VAL A 216 -15.93 -8.77 4.17
C VAL A 216 -17.44 -8.64 4.36
N LEU A 217 -18.26 -9.15 3.42
CA LEU A 217 -19.72 -9.13 3.53
C LEU A 217 -20.21 -9.95 4.73
N GLU A 218 -19.65 -11.15 4.94
CA GLU A 218 -19.92 -11.99 6.11
C GLU A 218 -19.63 -11.24 7.42
N ALA A 219 -18.45 -10.61 7.51
CA ALA A 219 -18.05 -9.83 8.69
C ALA A 219 -18.95 -8.63 8.95
N MET A 220 -19.43 -7.97 7.88
CA MET A 220 -20.39 -6.87 8.01
C MET A 220 -21.73 -7.36 8.57
N ALA A 221 -22.23 -8.52 8.13
CA ALA A 221 -23.45 -9.11 8.66
C ALA A 221 -23.29 -9.52 10.14
N ILE A 222 -22.15 -10.14 10.50
CA ILE A 222 -21.81 -10.46 11.90
C ILE A 222 -21.79 -9.19 12.77
N CYS A 223 -21.14 -8.13 12.30
CA CYS A 223 -21.14 -6.84 13.00
C CYS A 223 -22.56 -6.27 13.13
N GLY A 224 -23.36 -6.36 12.07
CA GLY A 224 -24.77 -5.95 12.06
C GLY A 224 -25.58 -6.65 13.15
N TYR A 225 -25.47 -7.97 13.23
CA TYR A 225 -26.10 -8.75 14.30
C TYR A 225 -25.66 -8.30 15.69
N CYS A 226 -24.36 -8.11 15.89
CA CYS A 226 -23.78 -7.71 17.18
C CYS A 226 -24.28 -6.35 17.69
N ILE A 227 -24.46 -5.37 16.80
CA ILE A 227 -24.83 -4.01 17.20
C ILE A 227 -26.32 -3.70 17.02
N GLY A 228 -27.09 -4.61 16.43
CA GLY A 228 -28.51 -4.43 16.09
C GLY A 228 -28.72 -3.54 14.86
N ALA A 229 -27.85 -3.63 13.86
CA ALA A 229 -27.99 -2.92 12.60
C ALA A 229 -28.58 -3.84 11.52
N THR A 230 -29.46 -3.30 10.67
CA THR A 230 -30.03 -3.99 9.52
C THR A 230 -29.47 -3.54 8.18
N LYS A 231 -28.63 -2.49 8.17
CA LYS A 231 -28.07 -1.89 6.96
C LYS A 231 -26.56 -1.77 7.04
N GLY A 232 -25.89 -2.26 5.99
CA GLY A 232 -24.48 -2.13 5.74
C GLY A 232 -24.19 -1.23 4.54
N LEU A 233 -23.11 -0.47 4.62
CA LEU A 233 -22.65 0.42 3.56
C LEU A 233 -21.16 0.18 3.32
N VAL A 234 -20.77 -0.12 2.08
CA VAL A 234 -19.35 -0.13 1.70
C VAL A 234 -19.03 1.19 1.02
N TYR A 235 -18.17 1.98 1.67
CA TYR A 235 -17.63 3.20 1.07
C TYR A 235 -16.33 2.87 0.38
N ILE A 236 -16.34 2.88 -0.96
CA ILE A 236 -15.22 2.44 -1.80
C ILE A 236 -14.83 3.52 -2.79
N ARG A 237 -13.53 3.63 -3.07
CA ARG A 237 -12.99 4.55 -4.08
C ARG A 237 -13.50 4.19 -5.48
N ALA A 238 -13.92 5.20 -6.26
CA ALA A 238 -14.34 5.02 -7.65
C ALA A 238 -13.19 4.52 -8.55
N GLU A 239 -11.95 4.76 -8.15
CA GLU A 239 -10.74 4.31 -8.85
C GLU A 239 -10.44 2.81 -8.70
N TYR A 240 -11.29 2.05 -7.99
CA TYR A 240 -11.15 0.60 -7.85
C TYR A 240 -12.19 -0.19 -8.66
N PRO A 241 -12.22 -0.06 -10.01
CA PRO A 241 -13.29 -0.62 -10.84
C PRO A 241 -13.42 -2.14 -10.72
N LEU A 242 -12.31 -2.88 -10.58
CA LEU A 242 -12.32 -4.33 -10.42
C LEU A 242 -12.90 -4.74 -9.07
N ALA A 243 -12.49 -4.11 -7.98
CA ALA A 243 -13.04 -4.37 -6.64
C ALA A 243 -14.55 -4.05 -6.59
N ILE A 244 -14.97 -2.93 -7.22
CA ILE A 244 -16.39 -2.56 -7.35
C ILE A 244 -17.17 -3.63 -8.10
N LYS A 245 -16.67 -4.12 -9.25
CA LYS A 245 -17.31 -5.17 -10.05
C LYS A 245 -17.49 -6.44 -9.20
N ARG A 246 -16.41 -6.94 -8.58
CA ARG A 246 -16.43 -8.16 -7.77
C ARG A 246 -17.34 -8.05 -6.55
N LEU A 247 -17.31 -6.90 -5.88
CA LEU A 247 -18.19 -6.64 -4.74
C LEU A 247 -19.67 -6.60 -5.15
N LYS A 248 -20.02 -6.01 -6.32
CA LYS A 248 -21.40 -6.06 -6.87
C LYS A 248 -21.84 -7.50 -7.11
N THR A 249 -21.00 -8.31 -7.74
CA THR A 249 -21.25 -9.72 -7.98
C THR A 249 -21.46 -10.47 -6.66
N ALA A 250 -20.57 -10.28 -5.69
CA ALA A 250 -20.66 -10.94 -4.39
C ALA A 250 -21.92 -10.56 -3.60
N ILE A 251 -22.32 -9.28 -3.62
CA ILE A 251 -23.58 -8.83 -2.98
C ILE A 251 -24.79 -9.50 -3.64
N ALA A 252 -24.85 -9.56 -4.98
CA ALA A 252 -25.93 -10.21 -5.68
C ALA A 252 -26.02 -11.70 -5.35
N GLN A 253 -24.90 -12.41 -5.46
CA GLN A 253 -24.81 -13.84 -5.11
C GLN A 253 -25.20 -14.11 -3.65
N ALA A 254 -24.74 -13.29 -2.71
CA ALA A 254 -25.07 -13.45 -1.29
C ALA A 254 -26.58 -13.25 -1.02
N ARG A 255 -27.25 -12.35 -1.77
CA ARG A 255 -28.72 -12.19 -1.71
C ARG A 255 -29.43 -13.42 -2.28
N ASP A 256 -29.01 -13.90 -3.45
CA ASP A 256 -29.60 -15.07 -4.11
C ASP A 256 -29.51 -16.33 -3.24
N TYR A 257 -28.43 -16.45 -2.43
CA TYR A 257 -28.22 -17.56 -1.49
C TYR A 257 -28.89 -17.34 -0.10
N GLY A 258 -29.61 -16.23 0.11
CA GLY A 258 -30.25 -15.93 1.40
C GLY A 258 -29.24 -15.62 2.53
N LEU A 259 -28.05 -15.16 2.18
CA LEU A 259 -26.96 -14.81 3.09
C LEU A 259 -26.88 -13.29 3.35
N LEU A 260 -27.62 -12.52 2.58
CA LEU A 260 -27.94 -11.10 2.76
C LEU A 260 -29.43 -10.89 2.45
N GLY A 261 -30.01 -9.82 2.99
CA GLY A 261 -31.42 -9.45 2.80
C GLY A 261 -32.25 -9.77 4.04
N GLU A 262 -33.47 -10.27 3.81
CA GLU A 262 -34.43 -10.57 4.87
C GLU A 262 -34.28 -12.00 5.38
N ASN A 263 -34.50 -12.21 6.68
CA ASN A 263 -34.57 -13.52 7.34
C ASN A 263 -33.38 -14.45 6.98
N ILE A 264 -32.16 -13.96 7.13
CA ILE A 264 -30.91 -14.67 6.78
C ILE A 264 -30.88 -16.05 7.47
N LEU A 265 -30.67 -17.11 6.69
CA LEU A 265 -30.62 -18.50 7.14
C LEU A 265 -31.87 -18.94 7.96
N GLY A 266 -33.01 -18.27 7.81
CA GLY A 266 -34.22 -18.56 8.53
C GLY A 266 -34.21 -18.18 10.02
N THR A 267 -33.31 -17.35 10.47
CA THR A 267 -33.07 -17.00 11.89
C THR A 267 -33.87 -15.79 12.38
N GLY A 268 -34.60 -15.11 11.51
CA GLY A 268 -35.30 -13.85 11.80
C GLY A 268 -34.37 -12.61 11.71
N PHE A 269 -33.06 -12.77 11.59
CA PHE A 269 -32.14 -11.67 11.37
C PHE A 269 -32.16 -11.19 9.92
N SER A 270 -32.21 -9.88 9.74
CA SER A 270 -32.19 -9.25 8.42
C SER A 270 -31.08 -8.22 8.35
N PHE A 271 -30.27 -8.29 7.30
CA PHE A 271 -29.17 -7.37 7.07
C PHE A 271 -28.85 -7.30 5.56
N ASP A 272 -28.81 -6.12 5.01
CA ASP A 272 -28.47 -5.93 3.60
C ASP A 272 -27.36 -4.90 3.40
N VAL A 273 -26.58 -5.06 2.32
CA VAL A 273 -25.41 -4.24 2.01
C VAL A 273 -25.61 -3.48 0.72
N SER A 274 -25.28 -2.20 0.74
CA SER A 274 -25.19 -1.34 -0.44
C SER A 274 -23.85 -0.63 -0.54
N MET A 275 -23.54 -0.03 -1.70
CA MET A 275 -22.27 0.64 -1.92
C MET A 275 -22.44 2.14 -2.06
N LYS A 276 -21.45 2.90 -1.58
CA LYS A 276 -21.25 4.32 -1.78
C LYS A 276 -19.87 4.56 -2.39
N TYR A 277 -19.76 5.49 -3.31
CA TYR A 277 -18.52 5.74 -4.04
C TYR A 277 -17.85 7.00 -3.54
N GLY A 278 -16.59 6.89 -3.17
CA GLY A 278 -15.72 8.01 -2.86
C GLY A 278 -15.07 8.56 -4.13
N ALA A 279 -14.81 9.87 -4.15
CA ALA A 279 -14.15 10.55 -5.26
C ALA A 279 -12.60 10.60 -5.10
N GLY A 280 -12.02 9.70 -4.30
CA GLY A 280 -10.58 9.52 -4.17
C GLY A 280 -9.86 10.44 -3.18
N ALA A 281 -10.56 11.24 -2.40
CA ALA A 281 -9.93 12.11 -1.41
C ALA A 281 -9.47 11.32 -0.18
N PHE A 282 -8.16 11.31 0.11
CA PHE A 282 -7.55 10.59 1.24
C PHE A 282 -8.17 10.96 2.60
N VAL A 283 -8.55 12.24 2.78
CA VAL A 283 -9.22 12.70 4.01
C VAL A 283 -10.53 11.95 4.30
N CYS A 284 -11.19 11.38 3.28
CA CYS A 284 -12.42 10.60 3.44
C CYS A 284 -12.17 9.22 4.07
N GLY A 285 -10.92 8.80 4.27
CA GLY A 285 -10.57 7.68 5.15
C GLY A 285 -10.80 7.97 6.64
N GLU A 286 -10.84 9.24 7.06
CA GLU A 286 -11.26 9.61 8.41
C GLU A 286 -12.78 9.39 8.57
N GLU A 287 -13.20 8.72 9.67
CA GLU A 287 -14.57 8.19 9.80
C GLU A 287 -15.68 9.26 9.71
N THR A 288 -15.46 10.49 10.19
CA THR A 288 -16.46 11.55 10.11
C THR A 288 -16.50 12.23 8.74
N ALA A 289 -15.34 12.40 8.11
CA ALA A 289 -15.23 12.87 6.73
C ALA A 289 -15.87 11.89 5.75
N LEU A 290 -15.65 10.58 5.94
CA LEU A 290 -16.29 9.51 5.20
C LEU A 290 -17.83 9.61 5.32
N ILE A 291 -18.36 9.76 6.52
CA ILE A 291 -19.80 9.89 6.78
C ILE A 291 -20.37 11.12 6.05
N HIS A 292 -19.72 12.27 6.15
CA HIS A 292 -20.15 13.47 5.41
C HIS A 292 -20.18 13.24 3.90
N SER A 293 -19.15 12.59 3.35
CA SER A 293 -19.12 12.25 1.93
C SER A 293 -20.26 11.31 1.53
N MET A 294 -20.57 10.30 2.36
CA MET A 294 -21.70 9.38 2.13
C MET A 294 -23.06 10.11 2.13
N GLU A 295 -23.18 11.21 2.88
CA GLU A 295 -24.35 12.06 2.96
C GLU A 295 -24.44 13.10 1.83
N GLY A 296 -23.48 13.09 0.90
CA GLY A 296 -23.40 14.07 -0.20
C GLY A 296 -22.90 15.45 0.24
N LYS A 297 -22.32 15.55 1.43
CA LYS A 297 -21.68 16.75 1.94
C LYS A 297 -20.18 16.76 1.59
N ARG A 298 -19.52 17.89 1.83
CA ARG A 298 -18.05 17.96 1.73
C ARG A 298 -17.41 16.98 2.70
N GLY A 299 -16.47 16.16 2.20
CA GLY A 299 -15.70 15.21 3.00
C GLY A 299 -14.70 15.91 3.89
N GLU A 300 -15.16 16.42 5.02
CA GLU A 300 -14.32 17.08 6.01
C GLU A 300 -14.62 16.56 7.43
N PRO A 301 -13.58 16.42 8.29
CA PRO A 301 -13.75 15.91 9.64
C PRO A 301 -14.61 16.80 10.54
N SER A 302 -15.32 16.16 11.48
CA SER A 302 -16.03 16.81 12.57
C SER A 302 -15.29 16.69 13.89
N ASN A 303 -15.59 17.60 14.82
CA ASN A 303 -15.16 17.47 16.21
C ASN A 303 -15.84 16.28 16.88
N LYS A 304 -15.12 15.62 17.77
CA LYS A 304 -15.62 14.54 18.63
C LYS A 304 -15.55 15.00 20.09
N PRO A 305 -16.50 14.73 20.95
CA PRO A 305 -17.78 14.04 20.74
C PRO A 305 -18.82 14.89 19.95
N PRO A 306 -19.91 14.28 19.38
CA PRO A 306 -20.24 12.86 19.47
C PRO A 306 -19.36 12.01 18.55
N PHE A 307 -19.11 10.75 18.96
CA PHE A 307 -18.45 9.76 18.11
C PHE A 307 -19.47 9.12 17.14
N PRO A 308 -19.04 8.61 15.96
CA PRO A 308 -19.95 7.95 15.01
C PRO A 308 -20.77 6.82 15.62
N ALA A 309 -20.24 6.09 16.59
CA ALA A 309 -20.96 5.06 17.34
C ALA A 309 -22.19 5.60 18.11
N GLN A 310 -22.24 6.91 18.39
CA GLN A 310 -23.37 7.59 19.04
C GLN A 310 -24.24 8.31 18.00
N SER A 311 -23.62 9.06 17.09
CA SER A 311 -24.28 9.87 16.06
C SER A 311 -23.39 9.97 14.84
N GLY A 312 -23.62 9.08 13.87
CA GLY A 312 -22.88 8.98 12.61
C GLY A 312 -23.75 9.24 11.39
N TYR A 313 -23.81 8.29 10.46
CA TYR A 313 -24.53 8.42 9.19
C TYR A 313 -26.02 8.72 9.40
N LEU A 314 -26.51 9.80 8.81
CA LEU A 314 -27.86 10.35 9.00
C LEU A 314 -28.24 10.60 10.49
N GLY A 315 -27.24 10.93 11.32
CA GLY A 315 -27.42 11.15 12.74
C GLY A 315 -27.68 9.88 13.57
N LYS A 316 -27.52 8.68 13.00
CA LYS A 316 -27.77 7.39 13.64
C LYS A 316 -26.47 6.73 14.10
N PRO A 317 -26.51 5.86 15.13
CA PRO A 317 -25.34 5.09 15.55
C PRO A 317 -24.72 4.31 14.37
N THR A 318 -23.43 4.54 14.14
CA THR A 318 -22.71 4.00 12.99
C THR A 318 -21.39 3.38 13.43
N ASN A 319 -21.17 2.12 13.07
CA ASN A 319 -19.91 1.43 13.34
C ASN A 319 -19.08 1.35 12.06
N VAL A 320 -17.97 2.09 12.01
CA VAL A 320 -17.05 2.13 10.85
C VAL A 320 -15.89 1.20 11.10
N ASN A 321 -15.63 0.25 10.19
CA ASN A 321 -14.47 -0.66 10.24
C ASN A 321 -13.75 -0.67 8.88
N ASN A 322 -12.43 -0.81 8.90
CA ASN A 322 -11.61 -0.99 7.71
C ASN A 322 -11.80 -2.41 7.12
N VAL A 323 -11.51 -2.58 5.84
CA VAL A 323 -11.65 -3.86 5.09
C VAL A 323 -10.82 -4.99 5.70
N GLU A 324 -9.51 -4.76 5.93
CA GLU A 324 -8.64 -5.78 6.52
C GLU A 324 -9.10 -6.18 7.93
N THR A 325 -9.62 -5.22 8.71
CA THR A 325 -10.19 -5.51 10.02
C THR A 325 -11.36 -6.49 9.92
N LEU A 326 -12.29 -6.22 8.99
CA LEU A 326 -13.45 -7.09 8.75
C LEU A 326 -13.03 -8.47 8.27
N ALA A 327 -12.08 -8.58 7.35
CA ALA A 327 -11.63 -9.87 6.80
C ALA A 327 -11.06 -10.85 7.85
N ASN A 328 -10.63 -10.35 9.03
CA ASN A 328 -10.18 -11.17 10.15
C ASN A 328 -11.34 -11.76 10.98
N VAL A 329 -12.50 -11.11 11.01
CA VAL A 329 -13.62 -11.47 11.89
C VAL A 329 -14.12 -12.91 11.69
N PRO A 330 -14.40 -13.38 10.45
CA PRO A 330 -14.89 -14.75 10.25
C PRO A 330 -13.90 -15.80 10.77
N VAL A 331 -12.61 -15.58 10.57
CA VAL A 331 -11.57 -16.52 11.03
C VAL A 331 -11.49 -16.57 12.56
N ILE A 332 -11.64 -15.42 13.23
CA ILE A 332 -11.68 -15.35 14.70
C ILE A 332 -12.88 -16.16 15.25
N ILE A 333 -14.06 -16.02 14.65
CA ILE A 333 -15.24 -16.78 15.07
C ILE A 333 -15.06 -18.29 14.85
N LEU A 334 -14.46 -18.70 13.72
CA LEU A 334 -14.26 -20.11 13.39
C LEU A 334 -13.14 -20.78 14.18
N LYS A 335 -12.03 -20.10 14.38
CA LYS A 335 -10.81 -20.62 15.05
C LYS A 335 -10.80 -20.36 16.55
N GLY A 336 -11.56 -19.39 17.02
CA GLY A 336 -11.62 -18.96 18.41
C GLY A 336 -10.71 -17.77 18.73
N ALA A 337 -11.11 -17.01 19.75
CA ALA A 337 -10.39 -15.81 20.21
C ALA A 337 -8.98 -16.13 20.67
N ASP A 338 -8.80 -17.24 21.40
CA ASP A 338 -7.51 -17.62 21.98
C ASP A 338 -6.50 -18.01 20.89
N TRP A 339 -6.96 -18.64 19.80
CA TRP A 339 -6.11 -18.93 18.65
C TRP A 339 -5.56 -17.63 18.01
N PHE A 340 -6.42 -16.64 17.81
CA PHE A 340 -5.99 -15.37 17.19
C PHE A 340 -5.10 -14.55 18.14
N SER A 341 -5.43 -14.53 19.44
CA SER A 341 -4.67 -13.80 20.46
C SER A 341 -3.29 -14.41 20.75
N ALA A 342 -3.08 -15.68 20.41
CA ALA A 342 -1.77 -16.32 20.48
C ALA A 342 -0.80 -15.86 19.39
N ILE A 343 -1.30 -15.20 18.33
CA ILE A 343 -0.49 -14.65 17.25
C ILE A 343 -0.19 -13.17 17.57
N GLY A 344 1.05 -12.73 17.33
CA GLY A 344 1.45 -11.35 17.54
C GLY A 344 2.11 -11.08 18.89
N THR A 345 2.16 -9.81 19.28
CA THR A 345 2.74 -9.35 20.54
C THR A 345 1.69 -9.28 21.67
N GLU A 346 2.11 -8.94 22.88
CA GLU A 346 1.20 -8.83 24.03
C GLU A 346 0.04 -7.85 23.78
N LYS A 347 0.32 -6.70 23.14
CA LYS A 347 -0.66 -5.62 22.92
C LYS A 347 -1.19 -5.54 21.51
N SER A 348 -0.50 -6.13 20.53
CA SER A 348 -0.84 -6.12 19.11
C SER A 348 -1.03 -7.54 18.60
N LYS A 349 -2.29 -8.01 18.59
CA LYS A 349 -2.65 -9.40 18.26
C LYS A 349 -2.91 -9.62 16.78
N GLY A 350 -2.69 -10.86 16.32
CA GLY A 350 -2.96 -11.31 14.96
C GLY A 350 -1.89 -10.92 13.96
N THR A 351 -2.32 -10.76 12.71
CA THR A 351 -1.47 -10.42 11.56
C THR A 351 -1.71 -9.00 11.07
N LYS A 352 -0.81 -8.51 10.24
CA LYS A 352 -0.98 -7.26 9.48
C LYS A 352 -0.57 -7.46 8.04
N VAL A 353 -1.37 -6.91 7.13
CA VAL A 353 -1.04 -6.86 5.70
C VAL A 353 -0.22 -5.61 5.41
N PHE A 354 0.91 -5.77 4.70
CA PHE A 354 1.76 -4.67 4.25
C PHE A 354 1.89 -4.65 2.74
N ALA A 355 1.84 -3.44 2.17
CA ALA A 355 2.30 -3.18 0.81
C ALA A 355 3.80 -2.83 0.88
N LEU A 356 4.63 -3.82 0.56
CA LEU A 356 6.10 -3.69 0.54
C LEU A 356 6.54 -3.17 -0.83
N ALA A 357 7.17 -2.01 -0.85
CA ALA A 357 7.55 -1.30 -2.07
C ALA A 357 8.89 -0.58 -1.93
N GLY A 358 9.33 0.10 -3.00
CA GLY A 358 10.57 0.89 -3.03
C GLY A 358 11.76 0.11 -3.57
N LYS A 359 12.91 0.29 -2.95
CA LYS A 359 14.23 -0.21 -3.40
C LYS A 359 14.54 -1.63 -2.90
N ILE A 360 13.57 -2.53 -3.01
CA ILE A 360 13.64 -3.91 -2.51
C ILE A 360 13.43 -4.91 -3.64
N ASN A 361 14.05 -6.10 -3.55
CA ASN A 361 14.03 -7.10 -4.62
C ASN A 361 12.64 -7.72 -4.86
N ASN A 362 11.88 -7.95 -3.79
CA ASN A 362 10.54 -8.54 -3.88
C ASN A 362 9.48 -7.52 -3.46
N VAL A 363 8.95 -6.79 -4.43
CA VAL A 363 7.84 -5.84 -4.23
C VAL A 363 6.51 -6.58 -4.26
N GLY A 364 5.66 -6.33 -3.26
CA GLY A 364 4.36 -7.00 -3.22
C GLY A 364 3.57 -6.79 -1.95
N LEU A 365 2.51 -7.58 -1.81
CA LEU A 365 1.63 -7.60 -0.66
C LEU A 365 1.98 -8.79 0.23
N ILE A 366 2.31 -8.53 1.46
CA ILE A 366 2.68 -9.54 2.44
C ILE A 366 1.75 -9.49 3.65
N GLU A 367 1.46 -10.64 4.24
CA GLU A 367 0.75 -10.71 5.51
C GLU A 367 1.60 -11.47 6.52
N VAL A 368 1.95 -10.79 7.61
CA VAL A 368 2.88 -11.29 8.62
C VAL A 368 2.31 -11.17 10.02
N PRO A 369 2.72 -12.04 10.95
CA PRO A 369 2.39 -11.87 12.37
C PRO A 369 2.88 -10.53 12.89
N MET A 370 2.09 -9.87 13.73
CA MET A 370 2.57 -8.73 14.50
C MET A 370 3.78 -9.15 15.34
N GLY A 371 4.78 -8.28 15.46
CA GLY A 371 6.01 -8.57 16.19
C GLY A 371 7.16 -9.14 15.36
N ILE A 372 6.94 -9.44 14.08
CA ILE A 372 8.04 -9.70 13.15
C ILE A 372 8.94 -8.46 13.07
N THR A 373 10.24 -8.62 12.87
CA THR A 373 11.16 -7.48 12.79
C THR A 373 11.19 -6.86 11.38
N LEU A 374 11.56 -5.58 11.31
CA LEU A 374 11.84 -4.92 10.02
C LEU A 374 12.92 -5.65 9.23
N ARG A 375 13.95 -6.17 9.90
CA ARG A 375 15.02 -6.95 9.28
C ARG A 375 14.49 -8.18 8.55
N GLU A 376 13.64 -8.96 9.21
CA GLU A 376 13.04 -10.15 8.60
C GLU A 376 12.15 -9.78 7.39
N ILE A 377 11.39 -8.69 7.48
CA ILE A 377 10.55 -8.22 6.36
C ILE A 377 11.42 -7.78 5.18
N ILE A 378 12.46 -6.97 5.42
CA ILE A 378 13.27 -6.37 4.36
C ILE A 378 14.18 -7.42 3.71
N TYR A 379 14.88 -8.21 4.50
CA TYR A 379 15.91 -9.10 3.96
C TYR A 379 15.38 -10.49 3.64
N GLU A 380 14.56 -11.12 4.51
CA GLU A 380 14.13 -12.49 4.28
C GLU A 380 12.90 -12.59 3.36
N ILE A 381 11.89 -11.72 3.57
CA ILE A 381 10.69 -11.70 2.72
C ILE A 381 10.95 -10.87 1.47
N GLY A 382 11.48 -9.66 1.66
CA GLY A 382 11.77 -8.70 0.60
C GLY A 382 12.98 -9.05 -0.26
N GLY A 383 13.82 -9.99 0.18
CA GLY A 383 15.01 -10.43 -0.55
C GLY A 383 16.13 -9.40 -0.61
N GLY A 384 16.16 -8.46 0.34
CA GLY A 384 17.18 -7.40 0.45
C GLY A 384 17.03 -6.26 -0.56
N ILE A 385 18.01 -5.36 -0.54
CA ILE A 385 18.01 -4.13 -1.33
C ILE A 385 18.37 -4.42 -2.79
N LYS A 386 17.68 -3.77 -3.73
CA LYS A 386 17.94 -3.91 -5.18
C LYS A 386 19.38 -3.56 -5.53
N ASN A 387 19.92 -4.30 -6.50
CA ASN A 387 21.24 -4.06 -7.10
C ASN A 387 22.41 -4.11 -6.09
N GLY A 388 22.26 -4.78 -4.95
CA GLY A 388 23.30 -4.89 -3.92
C GLY A 388 23.65 -3.58 -3.22
N LYS A 389 22.79 -2.54 -3.33
CA LYS A 389 22.96 -1.28 -2.63
C LYS A 389 22.73 -1.41 -1.14
N LYS A 390 23.15 -0.38 -0.39
CA LYS A 390 22.96 -0.33 1.06
C LYS A 390 21.55 0.13 1.41
N PHE A 391 20.99 -0.48 2.45
CA PHE A 391 19.79 0.01 3.09
C PHE A 391 20.05 1.40 3.70
N LYS A 392 19.11 2.31 3.54
CA LYS A 392 19.18 3.65 4.12
C LYS A 392 18.08 3.87 5.14
N ALA A 393 16.85 3.64 4.74
CA ALA A 393 15.69 3.83 5.60
C ALA A 393 14.48 3.03 5.09
N VAL A 394 13.47 2.91 5.92
CA VAL A 394 12.14 2.47 5.53
C VAL A 394 11.10 3.46 6.06
N GLN A 395 10.26 3.96 5.16
CA GLN A 395 9.07 4.73 5.54
C GLN A 395 7.95 3.76 5.86
N THR A 396 7.47 3.74 7.10
CA THR A 396 6.28 2.97 7.51
C THR A 396 5.10 3.90 7.75
N GLY A 397 3.88 3.40 7.59
CA GLY A 397 2.65 4.17 7.82
C GLY A 397 2.32 5.22 6.75
N GLY A 398 2.95 5.12 5.56
CA GLY A 398 2.71 6.06 4.46
C GLY A 398 3.03 7.51 4.83
N PRO A 399 2.24 8.50 4.34
CA PRO A 399 2.48 9.92 4.61
C PRO A 399 2.22 10.32 6.06
N SER A 400 1.64 9.44 6.86
CA SER A 400 1.35 9.68 8.29
C SER A 400 2.43 9.14 9.23
N GLY A 401 3.34 8.29 8.72
CA GLY A 401 4.38 7.66 9.53
C GLY A 401 5.72 8.37 9.44
N GLY A 402 6.79 7.66 9.82
CA GLY A 402 8.16 8.18 9.85
C GLY A 402 9.16 7.26 9.16
N CYS A 403 10.33 7.80 8.90
CA CYS A 403 11.47 7.06 8.37
C CYS A 403 12.26 6.41 9.50
N LEU A 404 12.42 5.09 9.42
CA LEU A 404 13.22 4.28 10.35
C LEU A 404 14.54 3.88 9.69
N THR A 405 15.64 3.97 10.45
CA THR A 405 17.02 3.74 9.98
C THR A 405 17.50 2.31 10.28
N GLU A 406 18.76 2.03 9.97
CA GLU A 406 19.41 0.76 10.25
C GLU A 406 19.34 0.34 11.73
N GLU A 407 19.42 1.31 12.65
CA GLU A 407 19.29 1.08 14.10
C GLU A 407 17.94 0.50 14.50
N HIS A 408 16.92 0.68 13.67
CA HIS A 408 15.55 0.21 13.90
C HIS A 408 15.24 -1.13 13.23
N LEU A 409 16.20 -1.76 12.53
CA LEU A 409 15.93 -2.99 11.77
C LEU A 409 15.42 -4.14 12.65
N ASP A 410 15.83 -4.20 13.91
CA ASP A 410 15.39 -5.22 14.86
C ASP A 410 14.16 -4.81 15.69
N THR A 411 13.56 -3.66 15.35
CA THR A 411 12.29 -3.21 15.97
C THR A 411 11.15 -4.15 15.55
N PRO A 412 10.39 -4.70 16.52
CA PRO A 412 9.18 -5.46 16.25
C PRO A 412 8.13 -4.57 15.55
N ILE A 413 7.47 -5.11 14.55
CA ILE A 413 6.38 -4.42 13.86
C ILE A 413 5.10 -4.61 14.63
N ASP A 414 4.81 -3.65 15.51
CA ASP A 414 3.54 -3.51 16.22
C ASP A 414 3.22 -2.03 16.46
N TYR A 415 2.01 -1.75 16.97
CA TYR A 415 1.54 -0.37 17.14
C TYR A 415 2.40 0.41 18.14
N GLU A 416 2.79 -0.23 19.23
CA GLU A 416 3.52 0.39 20.33
C GLU A 416 4.99 0.64 19.95
N SER A 417 5.65 -0.36 19.40
CA SER A 417 7.07 -0.29 19.05
C SER A 417 7.34 0.71 17.93
N LEU A 418 6.49 0.73 16.90
CA LEU A 418 6.61 1.72 15.82
C LEU A 418 6.35 3.15 16.31
N THR A 419 5.40 3.33 17.23
CA THR A 419 5.14 4.65 17.83
C THR A 419 6.33 5.11 18.68
N ALA A 420 6.91 4.21 19.48
CA ALA A 420 8.10 4.50 20.28
C ALA A 420 9.33 4.85 19.41
N ALA A 421 9.44 4.25 18.23
CA ALA A 421 10.49 4.55 17.25
C ALA A 421 10.21 5.82 16.41
N GLY A 422 9.21 6.63 16.75
CA GLY A 422 8.88 7.87 16.03
C GLY A 422 8.14 7.69 14.70
N SER A 423 7.60 6.50 14.47
CA SER A 423 6.79 6.19 13.29
C SER A 423 5.38 5.72 13.67
N MET A 424 4.68 5.02 12.79
CA MET A 424 3.40 4.40 13.08
C MET A 424 3.11 3.24 12.12
N MET A 425 2.15 2.38 12.50
CA MET A 425 1.67 1.28 11.65
C MET A 425 1.01 1.80 10.37
N GLY A 426 0.20 2.84 10.48
CA GLY A 426 -0.63 3.32 9.38
C GLY A 426 -1.54 2.23 8.82
N SER A 427 -1.92 2.37 7.57
CA SER A 427 -2.70 1.36 6.84
C SER A 427 -1.87 0.11 6.48
N GLY A 428 -0.54 0.20 6.46
CA GLY A 428 0.39 -0.88 6.13
C GLY A 428 1.30 -0.58 4.92
N GLY A 429 1.40 0.69 4.51
CA GLY A 429 2.39 1.09 3.52
C GLY A 429 3.81 0.98 4.08
N MET A 430 4.72 0.34 3.34
CA MET A 430 6.12 0.17 3.69
C MET A 430 6.99 0.42 2.46
N ILE A 431 7.74 1.52 2.47
CA ILE A 431 8.57 1.95 1.34
C ILE A 431 10.04 1.93 1.75
N VAL A 432 10.80 0.99 1.17
CA VAL A 432 12.22 0.81 1.44
C VAL A 432 13.03 1.75 0.55
N LEU A 433 14.02 2.41 1.15
CA LEU A 433 14.90 3.41 0.54
C LEU A 433 16.35 2.94 0.59
N ASP A 434 17.12 3.24 -0.46
CA ASP A 434 18.55 2.92 -0.56
C ASP A 434 19.43 4.17 -0.41
N GLU A 435 20.75 3.97 -0.49
CA GLU A 435 21.76 5.02 -0.35
C GLU A 435 21.65 6.16 -1.39
N ASP A 436 20.95 5.94 -2.50
CA ASP A 436 20.72 6.95 -3.54
C ASP A 436 19.47 7.81 -3.30
N ASP A 437 18.72 7.58 -2.22
CA ASP A 437 17.56 8.39 -1.90
C ASP A 437 17.94 9.63 -1.07
N CYS A 438 17.43 10.79 -1.44
CA CYS A 438 17.59 12.04 -0.69
C CYS A 438 16.47 12.15 0.35
N MET A 439 16.82 12.17 1.64
CA MET A 439 15.82 12.18 2.70
C MET A 439 15.06 13.51 2.79
N VAL A 440 15.66 14.61 2.37
CA VAL A 440 14.97 15.91 2.24
C VAL A 440 13.92 15.87 1.13
N SER A 441 14.23 15.23 -0.01
CA SER A 441 13.27 15.01 -1.10
C SER A 441 12.16 14.04 -0.72
N VAL A 442 12.46 13.01 0.05
CA VAL A 442 11.47 12.05 0.58
C VAL A 442 10.47 12.75 1.51
N ALA A 443 10.97 13.56 2.46
CA ALA A 443 10.11 14.36 3.34
C ALA A 443 9.23 15.34 2.54
N LYS A 444 9.80 16.00 1.53
CA LYS A 444 9.07 16.89 0.63
C LYS A 444 7.97 16.17 -0.13
N PHE A 445 8.24 14.97 -0.65
CA PHE A 445 7.26 14.16 -1.38
C PHE A 445 6.04 13.81 -0.53
N PHE A 446 6.25 13.25 0.66
CA PHE A 446 5.13 12.87 1.55
C PHE A 446 4.34 14.08 2.03
N LEU A 447 5.03 15.17 2.33
CA LEU A 447 4.37 16.41 2.73
C LEU A 447 3.58 17.03 1.58
N GLY A 448 4.11 16.97 0.35
CA GLY A 448 3.41 17.40 -0.86
C GLY A 448 2.07 16.70 -1.03
N PHE A 449 2.06 15.37 -0.87
CA PHE A 449 0.84 14.58 -0.87
C PHE A 449 -0.17 15.07 0.19
N THR A 450 0.27 15.31 1.43
CA THR A 450 -0.66 15.79 2.48
C THR A 450 -1.14 17.21 2.26
N VAL A 451 -0.37 18.07 1.56
CA VAL A 451 -0.81 19.41 1.13
C VAL A 451 -1.96 19.30 0.11
N GLU A 452 -1.83 18.40 -0.87
CA GLU A 452 -2.85 18.16 -1.90
C GLU A 452 -4.13 17.54 -1.31
N GLU A 453 -3.99 16.62 -0.36
CA GLU A 453 -5.10 15.90 0.27
C GLU A 453 -5.76 16.62 1.46
N SER A 454 -5.27 17.79 1.84
CA SER A 454 -5.85 18.58 2.93
C SER A 454 -7.25 19.06 2.57
N CYS A 455 -8.25 18.74 3.42
CA CYS A 455 -9.62 19.26 3.25
C CYS A 455 -9.73 20.80 3.38
N GLY A 456 -8.69 21.46 3.92
CA GLY A 456 -8.63 22.89 4.09
C GLY A 456 -9.42 23.47 5.28
N LYS A 457 -10.03 22.63 6.13
CA LYS A 457 -10.88 23.08 7.23
C LYS A 457 -10.11 23.84 8.32
N CYS A 458 -9.05 23.25 8.86
CA CYS A 458 -8.27 23.86 9.94
C CYS A 458 -7.00 24.57 9.42
N ALA A 459 -6.70 25.74 9.98
CA ALA A 459 -5.56 26.57 9.57
C ALA A 459 -4.19 25.87 9.73
N PRO A 460 -3.91 25.13 10.82
CA PRO A 460 -2.62 24.47 10.99
C PRO A 460 -2.30 23.52 9.83
N CYS A 461 -3.24 22.67 9.41
CA CYS A 461 -3.07 21.77 8.26
C CYS A 461 -3.02 22.54 6.95
N ARG A 462 -4.03 23.39 6.64
CA ARG A 462 -4.15 24.09 5.35
C ARG A 462 -2.97 25.01 5.05
N ILE A 463 -2.56 25.82 6.04
CA ILE A 463 -1.51 26.83 5.86
C ILE A 463 -0.16 26.27 6.28
N GLY A 464 -0.10 25.60 7.42
CA GLY A 464 1.16 25.11 7.99
C GLY A 464 1.86 24.10 7.09
N ASN A 465 1.15 23.06 6.60
CA ASN A 465 1.74 22.07 5.68
C ASN A 465 2.27 22.72 4.39
N LYS A 466 1.55 23.70 3.84
CA LYS A 466 2.02 24.43 2.67
C LYS A 466 3.32 25.19 2.97
N ARG A 467 3.43 25.83 4.14
CA ARG A 467 4.65 26.55 4.55
C ARG A 467 5.83 25.59 4.79
N LEU A 468 5.58 24.42 5.39
CA LEU A 468 6.62 23.39 5.50
C LEU A 468 7.09 22.92 4.12
N HIS A 469 6.17 22.66 3.19
CA HIS A 469 6.49 22.21 1.84
C HIS A 469 7.27 23.27 1.06
N GLU A 470 6.90 24.55 1.16
CA GLU A 470 7.65 25.66 0.57
C GLU A 470 9.08 25.75 1.15
N THR A 471 9.22 25.52 2.46
CA THR A 471 10.54 25.52 3.14
C THR A 471 11.41 24.35 2.64
N LEU A 472 10.87 23.13 2.55
CA LEU A 472 11.58 21.98 1.96
C LEU A 472 11.94 22.21 0.49
N THR A 473 11.06 22.86 -0.26
CA THR A 473 11.33 23.23 -1.66
C THR A 473 12.51 24.20 -1.74
N LYS A 474 12.53 25.22 -0.89
CA LYS A 474 13.65 26.18 -0.77
C LYS A 474 14.96 25.47 -0.46
N ILE A 475 14.96 24.48 0.45
CA ILE A 475 16.15 23.70 0.81
C ILE A 475 16.62 22.85 -0.37
N THR A 476 15.71 22.10 -1.04
CA THR A 476 16.05 21.25 -2.19
C THR A 476 16.46 22.06 -3.44
N GLU A 477 16.13 23.35 -3.49
CA GLU A 477 16.59 24.29 -4.52
C GLU A 477 17.92 24.99 -4.19
N GLY A 478 18.55 24.66 -3.05
CA GLY A 478 19.81 25.26 -2.64
C GLY A 478 19.70 26.67 -2.03
N LYS A 479 18.46 27.14 -1.81
CA LYS A 479 18.16 28.46 -1.23
C LYS A 479 17.90 28.41 0.27
N GLY A 480 17.96 27.23 0.88
CA GLY A 480 17.71 27.00 2.30
C GLY A 480 18.75 27.68 3.20
N THR A 481 18.32 28.01 4.42
CA THR A 481 19.13 28.59 5.49
C THR A 481 19.01 27.76 6.77
N GLN A 482 19.90 28.00 7.75
CA GLN A 482 19.82 27.34 9.06
C GLN A 482 18.47 27.60 9.76
N GLU A 483 17.93 28.82 9.65
CA GLU A 483 16.63 29.19 10.19
C GLU A 483 15.47 28.40 9.57
N ASP A 484 15.61 27.99 8.30
CA ASP A 484 14.61 27.13 7.63
C ASP A 484 14.54 25.74 8.28
N ILE A 485 15.65 25.17 8.75
CA ILE A 485 15.69 23.89 9.48
C ILE A 485 14.96 24.02 10.83
N GLU A 486 15.24 25.09 11.57
CA GLU A 486 14.56 25.37 12.85
C GLU A 486 13.06 25.59 12.64
N LYS A 487 12.70 26.32 11.58
CA LYS A 487 11.29 26.54 11.22
C LYS A 487 10.57 25.25 10.87
N LEU A 488 11.20 24.31 10.17
CA LEU A 488 10.61 23.00 9.89
C LEU A 488 10.25 22.26 11.19
N ARG A 489 11.16 22.24 12.16
CA ARG A 489 10.94 21.60 13.46
C ARG A 489 9.82 22.26 14.26
N ASN A 490 9.92 23.57 14.45
CA ASN A 490 8.96 24.32 15.27
C ASN A 490 7.55 24.30 14.66
N LEU A 491 7.42 24.59 13.38
CA LEU A 491 6.13 24.60 12.69
C LEU A 491 5.54 23.19 12.60
N GLY A 492 6.38 22.17 12.36
CA GLY A 492 5.94 20.76 12.36
C GLY A 492 5.31 20.36 13.68
N SER A 493 5.93 20.69 14.82
CA SER A 493 5.36 20.43 16.15
C SER A 493 4.02 21.16 16.36
N VAL A 494 3.93 22.44 15.99
CA VAL A 494 2.67 23.20 16.10
C VAL A 494 1.56 22.56 15.27
N ILE A 495 1.82 22.15 14.04
CA ILE A 495 0.82 21.51 13.17
C ILE A 495 0.34 20.19 13.81
N LYS A 496 1.26 19.38 14.33
CA LYS A 496 0.97 18.11 14.99
C LYS A 496 0.02 18.30 16.18
N ASP A 497 0.27 19.29 17.00
CA ASP A 497 -0.46 19.51 18.27
C ASP A 497 -1.80 20.23 18.07
N THR A 498 -1.97 20.99 16.98
CA THR A 498 -3.13 21.90 16.84
C THR A 498 -4.06 21.53 15.67
N SER A 499 -3.72 20.53 14.85
CA SER A 499 -4.59 20.09 13.75
C SER A 499 -5.81 19.32 14.27
N LEU A 500 -6.95 19.47 13.57
CA LEU A 500 -8.23 18.90 13.96
C LEU A 500 -8.30 17.37 13.87
N CYS A 501 -7.69 16.77 12.84
CA CYS A 501 -7.79 15.34 12.55
C CYS A 501 -6.43 14.69 12.33
N GLY A 502 -6.43 13.36 12.28
CA GLY A 502 -5.22 12.55 12.10
C GLY A 502 -4.37 12.93 10.89
N LEU A 503 -4.97 13.33 9.74
CA LEU A 503 -4.22 13.76 8.58
C LEU A 503 -3.28 14.93 8.92
N GLY A 504 -3.81 16.00 9.52
CA GLY A 504 -2.99 17.15 9.90
C GLY A 504 -2.05 16.87 11.08
N GLN A 505 -2.50 16.07 12.06
CA GLN A 505 -1.68 15.70 13.23
C GLN A 505 -0.47 14.85 12.86
N THR A 506 -0.55 14.07 11.79
CA THR A 506 0.53 13.16 11.38
C THR A 506 1.32 13.66 10.17
N SER A 507 0.81 14.63 9.42
CA SER A 507 1.47 15.18 8.22
C SER A 507 2.92 15.65 8.44
N PRO A 508 3.34 16.18 9.60
CA PRO A 508 4.72 16.57 9.82
C PRO A 508 5.66 15.40 10.17
N ASN A 509 5.14 14.20 10.46
CA ASN A 509 5.96 13.07 10.92
C ASN A 509 7.10 12.72 9.95
N PRO A 510 6.90 12.62 8.61
CA PRO A 510 8.02 12.38 7.69
C PRO A 510 9.08 13.46 7.75
N VAL A 511 8.70 14.73 7.95
CA VAL A 511 9.64 15.84 8.08
C VAL A 511 10.41 15.74 9.39
N LEU A 512 9.72 15.53 10.50
CA LEU A 512 10.35 15.48 11.83
C LEU A 512 11.28 14.27 11.95
N SER A 513 10.85 13.07 11.50
CA SER A 513 11.68 11.87 11.55
C SER A 513 12.92 11.97 10.65
N THR A 514 12.80 12.60 9.48
CA THR A 514 13.99 12.81 8.64
C THR A 514 14.92 13.88 9.20
N LEU A 515 14.41 14.91 9.87
CA LEU A 515 15.23 15.87 10.61
C LEU A 515 15.98 15.21 11.79
N ASP A 516 15.34 14.25 12.48
CA ASP A 516 15.95 13.58 13.62
C ASP A 516 17.03 12.58 13.17
N ASN A 517 16.79 11.84 12.10
CA ASN A 517 17.65 10.74 11.67
C ASN A 517 18.67 11.12 10.58
N PHE A 518 18.48 12.22 9.86
CA PHE A 518 19.28 12.61 8.68
C PHE A 518 19.59 14.11 8.68
N MET A 519 19.84 14.70 9.84
CA MET A 519 20.16 16.11 9.99
C MET A 519 21.37 16.52 9.13
N ASP A 520 22.35 15.63 8.99
CA ASP A 520 23.52 15.83 8.15
C ASP A 520 23.18 16.11 6.68
N GLU A 521 22.17 15.44 6.11
CA GLU A 521 21.71 15.72 4.76
C GLU A 521 21.06 17.12 4.64
N TYR A 522 20.29 17.54 5.65
CA TYR A 522 19.74 18.90 5.68
C TYR A 522 20.84 19.95 5.74
N LEU A 523 21.86 19.73 6.57
CA LEU A 523 23.02 20.65 6.69
C LEU A 523 23.81 20.71 5.39
N GLU A 524 24.06 19.59 4.71
CA GLU A 524 24.70 19.60 3.37
C GLU A 524 23.90 20.42 2.36
N HIS A 525 22.57 20.27 2.31
CA HIS A 525 21.72 21.04 1.41
C HIS A 525 21.76 22.55 1.72
N VAL A 526 21.86 22.92 3.01
CA VAL A 526 21.80 24.30 3.47
C VAL A 526 23.17 24.97 3.43
N HIS A 527 24.25 24.33 3.92
CA HIS A 527 25.57 24.91 4.03
C HIS A 527 26.43 24.62 2.81
N ASP A 528 26.52 23.36 2.41
CA ASP A 528 27.42 22.94 1.33
C ASP A 528 26.79 23.10 -0.06
N LYS A 529 25.48 23.41 -0.11
CA LYS A 529 24.69 23.47 -1.35
C LYS A 529 24.84 22.20 -2.19
N LYS A 530 24.85 21.05 -1.52
CA LYS A 530 25.13 19.74 -2.08
C LYS A 530 23.99 18.75 -1.77
N CYS A 531 23.71 17.84 -2.70
CA CYS A 531 22.86 16.68 -2.50
C CYS A 531 23.66 15.41 -2.75
N ARG A 532 24.05 14.68 -1.69
CA ARG A 532 24.91 13.48 -1.81
C ARG A 532 24.28 12.38 -2.67
N SER A 533 22.95 12.28 -2.69
CA SER A 533 22.23 11.33 -3.53
C SER A 533 22.10 11.76 -5.00
N GLY A 534 22.26 13.05 -5.30
CA GLY A 534 22.13 13.60 -6.64
C GLY A 534 20.68 13.76 -7.12
N GLN A 535 19.67 13.64 -6.25
CA GLN A 535 18.26 13.79 -6.63
C GLN A 535 17.81 15.25 -6.77
N CYS A 536 18.41 16.17 -6.01
CA CYS A 536 18.07 17.57 -6.02
C CYS A 536 18.78 18.29 -7.19
N ARG A 537 18.13 18.35 -8.35
CA ARG A 537 18.72 18.88 -9.59
C ARG A 537 19.32 20.29 -9.45
N SER A 538 18.72 21.15 -8.64
CA SER A 538 19.21 22.50 -8.40
C SER A 538 20.57 22.55 -7.70
N LEU A 539 20.95 21.44 -7.04
CA LEU A 539 22.23 21.27 -6.34
C LEU A 539 23.24 20.45 -7.15
N LEU A 540 22.98 20.18 -8.42
CA LEU A 540 23.90 19.48 -9.31
C LEU A 540 24.57 20.50 -10.25
N TYR A 541 25.74 20.14 -10.78
CA TYR A 541 26.55 20.98 -11.63
C TYR A 541 26.71 20.37 -13.00
N TYR A 542 26.31 21.09 -14.05
CA TYR A 542 26.67 20.73 -15.41
C TYR A 542 28.09 21.23 -15.68
N VAL A 543 28.99 20.32 -16.04
CA VAL A 543 30.40 20.63 -16.28
C VAL A 543 30.77 20.17 -17.68
N ILE A 544 31.55 20.96 -18.39
CA ILE A 544 32.09 20.64 -19.71
C ILE A 544 33.50 20.12 -19.52
N SER A 545 33.77 18.90 -19.99
CA SER A 545 35.12 18.32 -20.04
C SER A 545 35.98 19.10 -21.05
N ALA A 546 37.13 19.57 -20.60
CA ALA A 546 38.06 20.25 -21.48
C ALA A 546 38.67 19.33 -22.56
N ASP A 547 38.84 18.06 -22.20
CA ASP A 547 39.47 17.06 -23.09
C ASP A 547 38.52 16.61 -24.21
N ASP A 548 37.22 16.60 -23.97
CA ASP A 548 36.21 16.13 -24.91
C ASP A 548 35.53 17.26 -25.69
N CYS A 549 35.68 18.51 -25.23
CA CYS A 549 35.00 19.66 -25.83
C CYS A 549 35.78 20.19 -27.03
N ILE A 550 35.20 20.09 -28.22
CA ILE A 550 35.82 20.61 -29.48
C ILE A 550 35.39 22.05 -29.84
N GLY A 551 34.63 22.73 -28.99
CA GLY A 551 34.17 24.09 -29.26
C GLY A 551 33.16 24.23 -30.40
N CYS A 552 32.23 23.27 -30.57
CA CYS A 552 31.28 23.24 -31.69
C CYS A 552 30.13 24.26 -31.60
N MET A 553 30.00 25.00 -30.49
CA MET A 553 28.96 26.00 -30.23
C MET A 553 27.52 25.44 -30.02
N ALA A 554 27.30 24.14 -30.09
CA ALA A 554 25.97 23.58 -30.03
C ALA A 554 25.29 23.82 -28.69
N CYS A 555 25.99 23.59 -27.58
CA CYS A 555 25.51 23.83 -26.21
C CYS A 555 25.23 25.32 -25.94
N LYS A 556 26.09 26.22 -26.40
CA LYS A 556 25.91 27.68 -26.25
C LYS A 556 24.65 28.17 -26.95
N ARG A 557 24.36 27.65 -28.16
CA ARG A 557 23.16 28.03 -28.94
C ARG A 557 21.86 27.56 -28.34
N VAL A 558 21.86 26.42 -27.66
CA VAL A 558 20.65 25.81 -27.09
C VAL A 558 20.37 26.33 -25.67
N CYS A 559 21.30 27.00 -25.03
CA CYS A 559 21.15 27.47 -23.66
C CYS A 559 20.16 28.65 -23.55
N PRO A 560 18.99 28.47 -22.91
CA PRO A 560 17.95 29.51 -22.87
C PRO A 560 18.32 30.71 -22.01
N THR A 561 19.25 30.54 -21.06
CA THR A 561 19.73 31.63 -20.17
C THR A 561 21.09 32.18 -20.55
N HIS A 562 21.65 31.74 -21.67
CA HIS A 562 22.99 32.12 -22.12
C HIS A 562 24.10 31.90 -21.08
N ALA A 563 23.93 30.87 -20.25
CA ALA A 563 24.88 30.50 -19.18
C ALA A 563 26.19 29.90 -19.70
N ILE A 564 26.33 29.66 -21.02
CA ILE A 564 27.50 29.00 -21.59
C ILE A 564 28.33 30.01 -22.38
N SER A 565 29.58 30.21 -21.97
CA SER A 565 30.60 31.03 -22.64
C SER A 565 31.62 30.14 -23.37
N GLY A 566 32.37 30.71 -24.29
CA GLY A 566 33.38 30.09 -25.15
C GLY A 566 33.20 30.48 -26.62
N GLU A 567 34.26 30.42 -27.40
CA GLU A 567 34.28 30.71 -28.83
C GLU A 567 34.41 29.42 -29.66
N LYS A 568 34.26 29.54 -30.98
CA LYS A 568 34.38 28.38 -31.88
C LYS A 568 35.79 27.79 -31.82
N LYS A 569 35.90 26.47 -31.59
CA LYS A 569 37.12 25.70 -31.39
C LYS A 569 37.81 25.94 -30.03
N GLU A 570 37.15 26.61 -29.09
CA GLU A 570 37.60 26.72 -27.72
C GLU A 570 36.73 25.91 -26.78
N VAL A 571 37.27 25.53 -25.62
CA VAL A 571 36.51 24.85 -24.58
C VAL A 571 35.44 25.80 -24.04
N HIS A 572 34.20 25.30 -23.94
CA HIS A 572 33.11 26.06 -23.38
C HIS A 572 33.04 25.89 -21.86
N VAL A 573 32.54 26.92 -21.17
CA VAL A 573 32.37 26.91 -19.70
C VAL A 573 30.93 27.29 -19.36
N ILE A 574 30.37 26.60 -18.33
CA ILE A 574 29.02 26.88 -17.85
C ILE A 574 29.07 27.73 -16.59
N ASN A 575 28.51 28.93 -16.64
CA ASN A 575 28.31 29.76 -15.46
C ASN A 575 27.18 29.15 -14.61
N GLN A 576 27.54 28.63 -13.44
CA GLN A 576 26.63 27.94 -12.54
C GLN A 576 25.58 28.86 -11.89
N GLU A 577 25.85 30.15 -11.76
CA GLU A 577 24.92 31.12 -11.18
C GLU A 577 23.74 31.43 -12.11
N ILE A 578 23.99 31.43 -13.42
CA ILE A 578 23.00 31.73 -14.45
C ILE A 578 22.32 30.44 -14.94
N CYS A 579 22.96 29.27 -14.74
CA CYS A 579 22.47 27.99 -15.22
C CYS A 579 21.21 27.53 -14.47
N ILE A 580 20.11 27.40 -15.19
CA ILE A 580 18.81 26.88 -14.64
C ILE A 580 18.73 25.35 -14.56
N LYS A 581 19.83 24.65 -14.81
CA LYS A 581 19.94 23.17 -14.69
C LYS A 581 18.95 22.38 -15.58
N CYS A 582 18.54 22.90 -16.74
CA CYS A 582 17.55 22.32 -17.62
C CYS A 582 18.04 21.06 -18.39
N GLY A 583 19.37 20.87 -18.56
CA GLY A 583 19.96 19.72 -19.25
C GLY A 583 20.05 19.83 -20.76
N ALA A 584 19.45 20.82 -21.40
CA ALA A 584 19.42 20.96 -22.86
C ALA A 584 20.81 20.96 -23.54
N CYS A 585 21.82 21.49 -22.86
CA CYS A 585 23.19 21.46 -23.35
C CYS A 585 23.79 20.06 -23.39
N MET A 586 23.51 19.21 -22.41
CA MET A 586 23.99 17.83 -22.34
C MET A 586 23.32 16.96 -23.42
N GLU A 587 21.99 17.08 -23.59
CA GLU A 587 21.24 16.35 -24.64
C GLU A 587 21.72 16.76 -26.06
N LYS A 588 22.19 18.00 -26.22
CA LYS A 588 22.65 18.50 -27.53
C LYS A 588 24.12 18.24 -27.82
N CYS A 589 24.89 17.79 -26.83
CA CYS A 589 26.32 17.51 -27.02
C CYS A 589 26.51 16.18 -27.74
N GLN A 590 27.05 16.22 -28.98
CA GLN A 590 27.33 15.01 -29.77
C GLN A 590 28.68 14.35 -29.41
N PHE A 591 29.43 14.97 -28.50
CA PHE A 591 30.78 14.54 -28.10
C PHE A 591 30.82 14.05 -26.66
N ASP A 592 29.64 13.91 -26.02
CA ASP A 592 29.47 13.53 -24.61
C ASP A 592 30.36 14.32 -23.63
N ALA A 593 30.75 15.52 -24.06
CA ALA A 593 31.64 16.40 -23.28
C ALA A 593 30.98 17.08 -22.08
N ILE A 594 29.66 16.90 -21.87
CA ILE A 594 28.91 17.52 -20.76
C ILE A 594 28.40 16.47 -19.80
N SER A 595 28.83 16.55 -18.55
CA SER A 595 28.42 15.67 -17.48
C SER A 595 27.67 16.43 -16.38
N LEU A 596 26.85 15.69 -15.63
CA LEU A 596 26.13 16.18 -14.46
C LEU A 596 26.82 15.63 -13.20
N LEU A 597 27.39 16.50 -12.39
CA LEU A 597 28.17 16.15 -11.21
C LEU A 597 27.47 16.54 -9.92
N LYS A 598 27.64 15.72 -8.86
CA LYS A 598 27.16 16.01 -7.49
C LYS A 598 28.02 17.02 -6.75
N ASP A 599 29.30 17.07 -7.10
CA ASP A 599 30.29 17.99 -6.56
C ASP A 599 30.81 18.91 -7.63
N TYR A 600 30.96 20.20 -7.31
CA TYR A 600 31.64 21.13 -8.21
C TYR A 600 33.13 20.82 -8.20
N PRO A 601 33.77 20.57 -9.34
CA PRO A 601 35.21 20.29 -9.36
C PRO A 601 36.01 21.50 -8.85
N ARG A 602 36.78 21.32 -7.80
CA ARG A 602 37.64 22.39 -7.23
C ARG A 602 38.68 22.91 -8.22
N VAL A 603 38.87 22.23 -9.34
CA VAL A 603 39.79 22.61 -10.42
C VAL A 603 39.28 23.78 -11.26
N ALA A 604 37.99 24.12 -11.19
CA ALA A 604 37.42 25.25 -11.93
C ALA A 604 37.82 26.64 -11.33
N GLU A 605 38.32 26.70 -10.11
CA GLU A 605 38.89 27.94 -9.53
C GLU A 605 40.25 28.30 -10.13
N ALA A 606 40.98 27.36 -10.71
CA ALA A 606 42.29 27.58 -11.31
C ALA A 606 42.25 28.16 -12.74
N ILE A 607 41.07 28.24 -13.37
CA ILE A 607 40.89 28.80 -14.72
C ILE A 607 40.31 30.21 -14.68
N ASN A 608 39.84 30.67 -13.51
CA ASN A 608 39.33 32.05 -13.31
C ASN A 608 40.27 33.00 -12.57
N ASN A 609 41.57 32.63 -12.37
CA ASN A 609 42.64 33.54 -11.91
C ASN A 609 43.64 33.83 -13.03
#